data_613af217c83ae4b07ee3bf5bca70f182
#
_entry.id   613af217c83ae4b07ee3bf5bca70f182
#
_cell.length_a   1.000
_cell.length_b   1.000
_cell.length_c   1.000
_cell.angle_alpha   90.00
_cell.angle_beta   90.00
_cell.angle_gamma   90.00
#
_symmetry.space_group_name_H-M   'P 1'
#
loop_
_entity.id
_entity.type
_entity.pdbx_description
1 polymer ?
#
loop_
_entity_poly.entity_id
_entity_poly.type
_entity_poly.pdbx_seq_one_letter_code
_entity_poly.pdbx_strand_id
1 'polypeptide(L)' 'MKYFGGCDVGSTYAKCVILNEEGKMVADSTVRSKINPVASAELALGEALGKVAHLNSAEDLDYLIGTG' A
#
# COMPACT_ATOMS: atom_id res chain seq x y z
N MET A 1 -13.06 10.92 -6.04
CA MET A 1 -12.92 9.98 -4.92
C MET A 1 -11.50 10.01 -4.39
N LYS A 2 -11.36 10.07 -3.08
CA LYS A 2 -10.03 10.13 -2.46
C LYS A 2 -9.63 8.76 -1.94
N TYR A 3 -8.35 8.45 -2.09
CA TYR A 3 -7.79 7.21 -1.58
C TYR A 3 -6.56 7.51 -0.74
N PHE A 4 -6.38 6.73 0.29
CA PHE A 4 -5.27 6.88 1.21
C PHE A 4 -4.54 5.54 1.31
N GLY A 5 -3.23 5.57 1.22
CA GLY A 5 -2.41 4.37 1.33
C GLY A 5 -1.62 4.37 2.62
N GLY A 6 -1.44 3.21 3.21
CA GLY A 6 -0.59 3.01 4.36
C GLY A 6 0.21 1.73 4.22
N CYS A 7 1.50 1.81 4.50
CA CYS A 7 2.38 0.65 4.43
C CYS A 7 3.09 0.47 5.76
N ASP A 8 3.18 -0.79 6.20
CA ASP A 8 3.92 -1.18 7.39
C ASP A 8 4.93 -2.23 6.97
N VAL A 9 6.21 -1.93 7.16
CA VAL A 9 7.30 -2.82 6.76
C VAL A 9 7.93 -3.43 8.01
N GLY A 10 7.67 -4.70 8.21
CA GLY A 10 8.28 -5.45 9.31
C GLY A 10 9.52 -6.21 8.84
N SER A 11 10.15 -6.94 9.76
CA SER A 11 11.34 -7.74 9.46
C SER A 11 11.04 -8.95 8.56
N THR A 12 9.83 -9.45 8.61
CA THR A 12 9.43 -10.66 7.86
C THR A 12 8.47 -10.36 6.72
N TYR A 13 7.51 -9.46 6.95
CA TYR A 13 6.47 -9.12 5.97
C TYR A 13 6.31 -7.62 5.86
N ALA A 14 5.97 -7.17 4.67
CA ALA A 14 5.55 -5.81 4.40
C ALA A 14 4.06 -5.85 4.04
N LYS A 15 3.29 -4.96 4.62
CA LYS A 15 1.85 -4.90 4.39
C LYS A 15 1.44 -3.49 3.99
N CYS A 16 0.63 -3.38 2.95
CA CYS A 16 0.04 -2.11 2.52
C CYS A 16 -1.47 -2.24 2.50
N VAL A 17 -2.13 -1.17 2.86
CA VAL A 17 -3.59 -1.08 2.80
C VAL A 17 -3.98 0.18 2.06
N ILE A 18 -5.13 0.14 1.39
CA ILE A 18 -5.69 1.31 0.71
C ILE A 18 -7.09 1.53 1.26
N LEU A 19 -7.33 2.75 1.72
CA LEU A 19 -8.59 3.17 2.28
C LEU A 19 -9.26 4.17 1.34
N ASN A 20 -10.58 4.17 1.31
CA ASN A 20 -11.32 5.20 0.59
C ASN A 20 -11.54 6.43 1.48
N GLU A 21 -12.22 7.44 0.95
CA GLU A 21 -12.48 8.68 1.68
C GLU A 21 -13.34 8.50 2.93
N GLU A 22 -14.04 7.39 3.03
CA GLU A 22 -14.84 7.05 4.21
C GLU A 22 -14.04 6.32 5.28
N GLY A 23 -12.78 6.03 5.01
CA GLY A 23 -11.91 5.30 5.92
C GLY A 23 -12.08 3.79 5.85
N LYS A 24 -12.77 3.28 4.83
CA LYS A 24 -12.95 1.85 4.64
C LYS A 24 -11.82 1.27 3.82
N MET A 25 -11.33 0.11 4.21
CA MET A 25 -10.29 -0.59 3.47
C MET A 25 -10.87 -1.16 2.16
N VAL A 26 -10.34 -0.70 1.04
CA VAL A 26 -10.77 -1.15 -0.29
C VAL A 26 -9.81 -2.16 -0.90
N ALA A 27 -8.57 -2.19 -0.42
CA ALA A 27 -7.59 -3.17 -0.85
C ALA A 27 -6.51 -3.31 0.21
N ASP A 28 -5.88 -4.47 0.22
CA ASP A 28 -4.70 -4.70 1.05
C ASP A 28 -3.78 -5.70 0.36
N SER A 29 -2.55 -5.72 0.78
CA SER A 29 -1.56 -6.65 0.25
C SER A 29 -0.52 -6.92 1.33
N THR A 30 -0.06 -8.16 1.39
CA THR A 30 1.03 -8.56 2.27
C THR A 30 2.05 -9.31 1.41
N VAL A 31 3.30 -8.85 1.46
CA VAL A 31 4.38 -9.50 0.74
C VAL A 31 5.51 -9.79 1.71
N ARG A 32 6.37 -10.73 1.34
CA ARG A 32 7.55 -11.04 2.15
C ARG A 32 8.55 -9.89 2.04
N SER A 33 9.05 -9.44 3.18
CA SER A 33 10.02 -8.35 3.23
C SER A 33 11.31 -8.74 2.49
N LYS A 34 11.83 -7.78 1.75
CA LYS A 34 13.10 -7.89 1.07
C LYS A 34 14.18 -7.21 1.91
N ILE A 35 15.43 -7.33 1.48
CA ILE A 35 16.55 -6.67 2.17
C ILE A 35 16.35 -5.16 2.23
N ASN A 36 15.85 -4.58 1.14
CA ASN A 36 15.56 -3.13 1.09
C ASN A 36 14.12 -2.88 1.51
N PRO A 37 13.88 -2.16 2.62
CA PRO A 37 12.52 -1.90 3.08
C PRO A 37 11.71 -1.03 2.10
N VAL A 38 12.36 -0.14 1.35
CA VAL A 38 11.68 0.66 0.34
C VAL A 38 11.15 -0.24 -0.78
N ALA A 39 11.94 -1.20 -1.23
CA ALA A 39 11.50 -2.14 -2.26
C ALA A 39 10.36 -3.02 -1.75
N SER A 40 10.39 -3.41 -0.48
CA SER A 40 9.31 -4.19 0.12
C SER A 40 8.00 -3.42 0.14
N ALA A 41 8.06 -2.16 0.54
CA ALA A 41 6.88 -1.29 0.59
C ALA A 41 6.32 -1.05 -0.82
N GLU A 42 7.19 -0.81 -1.80
CA GLU A 42 6.77 -0.60 -3.18
C GLU A 42 6.09 -1.83 -3.77
N LEU A 43 6.61 -3.01 -3.47
CA LEU A 43 6.02 -4.25 -3.96
C LEU A 43 4.63 -4.47 -3.35
N ALA A 44 4.50 -4.29 -2.04
CA ALA A 44 3.23 -4.44 -1.36
C ALA A 44 2.21 -3.41 -1.85
N LEU A 45 2.65 -2.16 -2.01
CA LEU A 45 1.79 -1.10 -2.50
C LEU A 45 1.33 -1.38 -3.93
N GLY A 46 2.25 -1.82 -4.79
CA GLY A 46 1.91 -2.16 -6.17
C GLY A 46 0.85 -3.25 -6.26
N GLU A 47 0.95 -4.28 -5.42
CA GLU A 47 -0.06 -5.33 -5.39
C GLU A 47 -1.41 -4.82 -4.89
N ALA A 48 -1.40 -3.98 -3.86
CA ALA A 48 -2.63 -3.39 -3.34
C ALA A 48 -3.29 -2.48 -4.38
N LEU A 49 -2.50 -1.66 -5.08
CA LEU A 49 -3.00 -0.79 -6.14
C LEU A 49 -3.63 -1.59 -7.28
N GLY A 50 -3.05 -2.73 -7.61
CA GLY A 50 -3.58 -3.60 -8.65
C GLY A 50 -4.97 -4.16 -8.36
N LYS A 51 -5.39 -4.15 -7.10
CA LYS A 51 -6.71 -4.62 -6.69
C LYS A 51 -7.79 -3.54 -6.78
N VAL A 52 -7.40 -2.30 -7.02
CA VAL A 52 -8.33 -1.17 -7.13
C VAL A 52 -8.33 -0.69 -8.58
N ALA A 53 -9.46 -0.85 -9.26
CA ALA A 53 -9.56 -0.60 -10.70
C ALA A 53 -9.27 0.86 -11.09
N HIS A 54 -9.46 1.78 -10.17
CA HIS A 54 -9.29 3.21 -10.44
C HIS A 54 -7.88 3.73 -10.14
N LEU A 55 -7.03 2.88 -9.56
CA LEU A 55 -5.67 3.27 -9.19
C LEU A 55 -4.66 2.54 -10.06
N ASN A 56 -3.76 3.29 -10.67
CA ASN A 56 -2.72 2.74 -11.53
C ASN A 56 -1.32 2.87 -10.93
N SER A 57 -1.14 3.82 -10.02
CA SER A 57 0.15 4.05 -9.38
C SER A 57 -0.04 4.73 -8.03
N ALA A 58 1.05 4.83 -7.27
CA ALA A 58 1.02 5.51 -5.98
C ALA A 58 0.63 7.00 -6.11
N GLU A 59 0.84 7.58 -7.28
CA GLU A 59 0.48 8.98 -7.54
C GLU A 59 -1.04 9.20 -7.55
N ASP A 60 -1.80 8.15 -7.75
CA ASP A 60 -3.26 8.22 -7.72
C ASP A 60 -3.81 8.26 -6.28
N LEU A 61 -2.94 8.04 -5.29
CA LEU A 61 -3.32 8.16 -3.89
C LEU A 61 -3.21 9.62 -3.45
N ASP A 62 -4.19 10.07 -2.70
CA ASP A 62 -4.16 11.42 -2.14
C ASP A 62 -3.19 11.52 -0.96
N TYR A 63 -2.95 10.42 -0.30
CA TYR A 63 -2.07 10.37 0.85
C TYR A 63 -1.46 8.99 1.00
N LEU A 64 -0.19 8.95 1.38
CA LEU A 64 0.52 7.69 1.62
C LEU A 64 1.33 7.82 2.90
N ILE A 65 1.10 6.91 3.84
CA ILE A 65 1.83 6.85 5.09
C ILE A 65 2.64 5.56 5.11
N GLY A 66 3.91 5.68 5.43
CA GLY A 66 4.79 4.53 5.60
C GLY A 66 5.29 4.44 7.03
N THR A 67 5.29 3.22 7.58
CA THR A 67 5.87 2.92 8.88
C THR A 67 6.74 1.68 8.77
N GLY A 68 7.77 1.63 9.59
CA GLY A 68 8.64 0.47 9.52
C GLY A 68 9.82 0.52 10.42
#